data_0419098afd24326530f1c52fb713ba47
#
_entry.id   0419098afd24326530f1c52fb713ba47
#
_cell.length_a   1.000
_cell.length_b   1.000
_cell.length_c   1.000
_cell.angle_alpha   90.00
_cell.angle_beta   90.00
_cell.angle_gamma   90.00
#
_symmetry.space_group_name_H-M   'P 1'
#
loop_
_entity.id
_entity.type
_entity.pdbx_description
1 polymer ?
#
loop_
_entity_poly.entity_id
_entity_poly.type
_entity_poly.pdbx_seq_one_letter_code
_entity_poly.pdbx_strand_id
1 'polypeptide(L)'
;LAHYYLARRSKEKNPSLKALKESVTKDNEGLLKESMSLSKGVSDRGTMRVVTWATKVSAMDKSLLQQYEEKGDAMLKDTKVWVCSICGFVYVGQVPPEICPVCKVPSFKILEVKEVA
;
A
#
# COMPACT_ATOMS: atom_id res chain seq x y z
N LEU A 1 -3.18 -4.22 -0.74
CA LEU A 1 -2.92 -5.67 -0.69
C LEU A 1 -3.62 -6.42 -1.82
N ALA A 2 -4.90 -6.16 -2.07
CA ALA A 2 -5.64 -6.77 -3.18
C ALA A 2 -4.98 -6.47 -4.54
N HIS A 3 -4.60 -5.24 -4.77
CA HIS A 3 -3.89 -4.85 -6.01
C HIS A 3 -2.56 -5.57 -6.17
N TYR A 4 -1.83 -5.78 -5.09
CA TYR A 4 -0.59 -6.54 -5.10
C TYR A 4 -0.81 -7.99 -5.58
N TYR A 5 -1.81 -8.67 -5.02
CA TYR A 5 -2.09 -10.04 -5.42
C TYR A 5 -2.67 -10.14 -6.83
N LEU A 6 -3.49 -9.18 -7.24
CA LEU A 6 -4.00 -9.13 -8.61
C LEU A 6 -2.86 -8.91 -9.61
N ALA A 7 -1.93 -8.02 -9.33
CA ALA A 7 -0.77 -7.77 -10.17
C ALA A 7 0.10 -9.04 -10.32
N ARG A 8 0.28 -9.81 -9.23
CA ARG A 8 1.02 -11.07 -9.28
C ARG A 8 0.35 -12.14 -10.15
N ARG A 9 -0.97 -12.11 -10.26
CA ARG A 9 -1.75 -13.06 -11.07
C ARG A 9 -1.92 -12.59 -12.51
N SER A 10 -1.73 -11.31 -12.77
CA SER A 10 -1.84 -10.71 -14.09
C SER A 10 -0.68 -11.17 -14.98
N LYS A 11 -0.98 -11.37 -16.26
CA LYS A 11 0.05 -11.59 -17.28
C LYS A 11 0.73 -10.30 -17.73
N GLU A 12 0.19 -9.17 -17.31
CA GLU A 12 0.72 -7.85 -17.60
C GLU A 12 1.96 -7.59 -16.76
N LYS A 13 3.14 -7.56 -17.40
CA LYS A 13 4.42 -7.50 -16.70
C LYS A 13 4.84 -6.09 -16.27
N ASN A 14 4.31 -5.06 -16.92
CA ASN A 14 4.70 -3.67 -16.67
C ASN A 14 3.48 -2.76 -16.65
N PRO A 15 2.72 -2.73 -15.54
CA PRO A 15 1.65 -1.75 -15.40
C PRO A 15 2.23 -0.33 -15.47
N SER A 16 1.51 0.58 -16.12
CA SER A 16 1.92 1.97 -16.19
C SER A 16 1.99 2.59 -14.81
N LEU A 17 3.15 3.18 -14.45
CA LEU A 17 3.31 3.90 -13.18
C LEU A 17 2.29 5.03 -13.06
N LYS A 18 2.00 5.72 -14.17
CA LYS A 18 1.00 6.78 -14.22
C LYS A 18 -0.40 6.24 -13.89
N ALA A 19 -0.79 5.12 -14.47
CA ALA A 19 -2.10 4.49 -14.20
C ALA A 19 -2.21 4.06 -12.74
N LEU A 20 -1.16 3.49 -12.16
CA LEU A 20 -1.11 3.09 -10.76
C LEU A 20 -1.25 4.31 -9.84
N LYS A 21 -0.52 5.38 -10.12
CA LYS A 21 -0.59 6.62 -9.34
C LYS A 21 -1.97 7.25 -9.39
N GLU A 22 -2.61 7.27 -10.56
CA GLU A 22 -3.98 7.76 -10.73
C GLU A 22 -4.97 6.93 -9.94
N SER A 23 -4.84 5.60 -9.95
CA SER A 23 -5.71 4.67 -9.21
C SER A 23 -5.59 4.90 -7.70
N VAL A 24 -4.36 4.99 -7.17
CA VAL A 24 -4.11 5.25 -5.74
C VAL A 24 -4.66 6.60 -5.33
N THR A 25 -4.47 7.63 -6.14
CA THR A 25 -4.99 8.97 -5.87
C THR A 25 -6.52 9.00 -5.84
N LYS A 26 -7.16 8.32 -6.80
CA LYS A 26 -8.62 8.20 -6.87
C LYS A 26 -9.18 7.50 -5.63
N ASP A 27 -8.55 6.42 -5.19
CA ASP A 27 -8.97 5.72 -3.98
C ASP A 27 -8.85 6.60 -2.75
N ASN A 28 -7.71 7.28 -2.59
CA ASN A 28 -7.44 8.10 -1.41
C ASN A 28 -8.34 9.35 -1.34
N GLU A 29 -8.56 10.02 -2.47
CA GLU A 29 -9.29 11.31 -2.52
C GLU A 29 -10.80 11.15 -2.67
N GLY A 30 -11.27 10.00 -3.19
CA GLY A 30 -12.69 9.75 -3.47
C GLY A 30 -13.27 8.60 -2.68
N LEU A 31 -13.01 7.38 -3.12
CA LEU A 31 -13.67 6.17 -2.63
C LEU A 31 -13.47 5.93 -1.13
N LEU A 32 -12.26 6.16 -0.60
CA LEU A 32 -11.99 5.95 0.83
C LEU A 32 -12.68 6.99 1.69
N LYS A 33 -12.73 8.25 1.25
CA LYS A 33 -13.46 9.31 1.97
C LYS A 33 -14.95 9.04 2.00
N GLU A 34 -15.52 8.62 0.89
CA GLU A 34 -16.93 8.25 0.79
C GLU A 34 -17.25 7.05 1.69
N SER A 35 -16.43 6.02 1.67
CA SER A 35 -16.58 4.84 2.52
C SER A 35 -16.51 5.18 4.00
N MET A 36 -15.61 6.09 4.40
CA MET A 36 -15.50 6.56 5.78
C MET A 36 -16.79 7.30 6.21
N SER A 37 -17.31 8.18 5.37
CA SER A 37 -18.53 8.91 5.64
C SER A 37 -19.72 7.96 5.84
N LEU A 38 -19.88 6.97 4.96
CA LEU A 38 -20.93 5.95 5.05
C LEU A 38 -20.79 5.10 6.32
N SER A 39 -19.56 4.69 6.64
CA SER A 39 -19.27 3.88 7.84
C SER A 39 -19.63 4.63 9.12
N LYS A 40 -19.32 5.92 9.20
CA LYS A 40 -19.68 6.78 10.32
C LYS A 40 -21.20 6.92 10.45
N GLY A 41 -21.91 7.06 9.33
CA GLY A 41 -23.36 7.20 9.29
C GLY A 41 -24.09 5.99 9.86
N VAL A 42 -23.53 4.78 9.72
CA VAL A 42 -24.11 3.54 10.26
C VAL A 42 -23.37 3.02 11.49
N SER A 43 -22.42 3.78 12.03
CA SER A 43 -21.61 3.41 13.21
C SER A 43 -20.91 2.06 13.09
N ASP A 44 -20.45 1.71 11.89
CA ASP A 44 -19.71 0.46 11.63
C ASP A 44 -18.21 0.64 11.97
N ARG A 45 -17.85 0.32 13.20
CA ARG A 45 -16.48 0.48 13.70
C ARG A 45 -15.47 -0.40 12.97
N GLY A 46 -15.85 -1.61 12.58
CA GLY A 46 -14.99 -2.51 11.83
C GLY A 46 -14.61 -1.95 10.48
N THR A 47 -15.59 -1.48 9.73
CA THR A 47 -15.38 -0.83 8.43
C THR A 47 -14.59 0.47 8.60
N MET A 48 -14.90 1.28 9.62
CA MET A 48 -14.16 2.52 9.91
C MET A 48 -12.66 2.24 10.13
N ARG A 49 -12.32 1.18 10.86
CA ARG A 49 -10.92 0.79 11.09
C ARG A 49 -10.22 0.37 9.80
N VAL A 50 -10.86 -0.47 8.99
CA VAL A 50 -10.31 -0.91 7.71
C VAL A 50 -10.10 0.27 6.76
N VAL A 51 -11.07 1.17 6.68
CA VAL A 51 -10.97 2.38 5.83
C VAL A 51 -9.86 3.31 6.34
N THR A 52 -9.70 3.44 7.65
CA THR A 52 -8.59 4.21 8.24
C THR A 52 -7.23 3.64 7.82
N TRP A 53 -7.07 2.33 7.91
CA TRP A 53 -5.83 1.67 7.47
C TRP A 53 -5.60 1.88 5.96
N ALA A 54 -6.62 1.66 5.16
CA ALA A 54 -6.54 1.85 3.71
C ALA A 54 -6.17 3.29 3.33
N THR A 55 -6.73 4.27 4.02
CA THR A 55 -6.43 5.69 3.81
C THR A 55 -4.96 5.99 4.11
N LYS A 56 -4.44 5.49 5.24
CA LYS A 56 -3.03 5.68 5.60
C LYS A 56 -2.09 5.00 4.60
N VAL A 57 -2.38 3.76 4.24
CA VAL A 57 -1.57 2.99 3.28
C VAL A 57 -1.58 3.65 1.91
N SER A 58 -2.74 4.08 1.42
CA SER A 58 -2.86 4.75 0.11
C SER A 58 -2.09 6.07 0.07
N ALA A 59 -2.10 6.83 1.16
CA ALA A 59 -1.33 8.08 1.24
C ALA A 59 0.19 7.80 1.21
N MET A 60 0.64 6.74 1.90
CA MET A 60 2.04 6.31 1.87
C MET A 60 2.44 5.80 0.48
N ASP A 61 1.58 5.01 -0.17
CA ASP A 61 1.80 4.49 -1.51
C ASP A 61 1.93 5.63 -2.53
N LYS A 62 1.08 6.64 -2.43
CA LYS A 62 1.16 7.83 -3.27
C LYS A 62 2.51 8.54 -3.12
N SER A 63 2.98 8.68 -1.88
CA SER A 63 4.28 9.29 -1.59
C SER A 63 5.43 8.45 -2.15
N LEU A 64 5.38 7.13 -1.98
CA LEU A 64 6.40 6.21 -2.53
C LEU A 64 6.44 6.24 -4.05
N LEU A 65 5.28 6.25 -4.71
CA LEU A 65 5.20 6.34 -6.16
C LEU A 65 5.77 7.65 -6.68
N GLN A 66 5.52 8.74 -5.97
CA GLN A 66 6.08 10.05 -6.31
C GLN A 66 7.61 10.05 -6.18
N GLN A 67 8.14 9.46 -5.11
CA GLN A 67 9.58 9.31 -4.93
C GLN A 67 10.21 8.45 -6.02
N TYR A 68 9.54 7.37 -6.42
CA TYR A 68 9.99 6.51 -7.52
C TYR A 68 10.00 7.26 -8.86
N GLU A 69 9.02 8.10 -9.13
CA GLU A 69 9.01 8.97 -10.31
C GLU A 69 10.23 9.89 -10.37
N GLU A 70 10.63 10.45 -9.21
CA GLU A 70 11.74 11.38 -9.11
C GLU A 70 13.11 10.69 -9.16
N LYS A 71 13.24 9.55 -8.48
CA LYS A 71 14.51 8.84 -8.29
C LYS A 71 14.70 7.63 -9.20
N GLY A 72 13.61 7.09 -9.75
CA GLY A 72 13.64 5.89 -10.58
C GLY A 72 14.17 4.67 -9.83
N ASP A 73 14.85 3.77 -10.52
CA ASP A 73 15.36 2.52 -9.94
C ASP A 73 16.43 2.74 -8.87
N ALA A 74 17.03 3.93 -8.80
CA ALA A 74 18.00 4.26 -7.75
C ALA A 74 17.41 4.16 -6.34
N MET A 75 16.11 4.40 -6.19
CA MET A 75 15.40 4.28 -4.93
C MET A 75 15.39 2.84 -4.39
N LEU A 76 15.38 1.86 -5.29
CA LEU A 76 15.31 0.43 -4.95
C LEU A 76 16.68 -0.26 -4.99
N LYS A 77 17.74 0.47 -5.38
CA LYS A 77 19.09 -0.08 -5.47
C LYS A 77 19.62 -0.38 -4.07
N ASP A 78 20.10 -1.60 -3.88
CA ASP A 78 20.67 -2.10 -2.62
C ASP A 78 19.69 -2.06 -1.43
N THR A 79 18.39 -2.00 -1.69
CA THR A 79 17.35 -2.08 -0.66
C THR A 79 16.34 -3.17 -0.96
N LYS A 80 15.52 -3.48 0.05
CA LYS A 80 14.44 -4.45 -0.06
C LYS A 80 13.09 -3.75 0.10
N VAL A 81 12.06 -4.34 -0.48
CA VAL A 81 10.68 -3.87 -0.33
C VAL A 81 9.91 -4.88 0.51
N TRP A 82 9.18 -4.38 1.49
CA TRP A 82 8.41 -5.19 2.44
C TRP A 82 6.95 -4.78 2.41
N VAL A 83 6.05 -5.73 2.54
CA VAL A 83 4.61 -5.51 2.58
C VAL A 83 4.01 -6.18 3.81
N CYS A 84 3.24 -5.43 4.59
CA CYS A 84 2.47 -5.99 5.69
C CYS A 84 1.33 -6.86 5.13
N SER A 85 1.29 -8.12 5.53
CA SER A 85 0.27 -9.07 5.06
C SER A 85 -1.13 -8.80 5.62
N ILE A 86 -1.24 -7.91 6.59
CA ILE A 86 -2.51 -7.57 7.25
C ILE A 86 -3.14 -6.31 6.65
N CYS A 87 -2.42 -5.19 6.64
CA CYS A 87 -2.97 -3.90 6.17
C CYS A 87 -2.47 -3.45 4.80
N GLY A 88 -1.41 -4.06 4.27
CA GLY A 88 -0.83 -3.68 2.99
C GLY A 88 0.19 -2.55 3.06
N PHE A 89 0.64 -2.17 4.26
CA PHE A 89 1.71 -1.18 4.43
C PHE A 89 2.96 -1.59 3.66
N VAL A 90 3.53 -0.65 2.91
CA VAL A 90 4.75 -0.87 2.10
C VAL A 90 5.92 -0.14 2.75
N TYR A 91 7.02 -0.85 2.94
CA TYR A 91 8.24 -0.30 3.51
C TYR A 91 9.43 -0.60 2.60
N VAL A 92 10.27 0.39 2.36
CA VAL A 92 11.52 0.25 1.58
C VAL A 92 12.70 0.42 2.52
N GLY A 93 13.51 -0.62 2.66
CA GLY A 93 14.66 -0.63 3.56
C GLY A 93 15.29 -2.01 3.68
N GLN A 94 16.40 -2.12 4.39
CA GLN A 94 17.12 -3.39 4.56
C GLN A 94 16.41 -4.34 5.53
N VAL A 95 15.77 -3.80 6.56
CA VAL A 95 15.09 -4.55 7.62
C VAL A 95 13.73 -3.94 7.86
N PRO A 96 12.66 -4.75 7.97
CA PRO A 96 11.34 -4.21 8.25
C PRO A 96 11.25 -3.65 9.67
N PRO A 97 10.32 -2.73 9.95
CA PRO A 97 10.11 -2.24 11.30
C PRO A 97 9.64 -3.38 12.23
N GLU A 98 9.94 -3.27 13.51
CA GLU A 98 9.55 -4.29 14.51
C GLU A 98 8.04 -4.42 14.64
N ILE A 99 7.33 -3.32 14.46
CA ILE A 99 5.87 -3.24 14.53
C ILE A 99 5.38 -2.44 13.32
N CYS A 100 4.34 -2.94 12.64
CA CYS A 100 3.72 -2.19 11.55
C CYS A 100 3.17 -0.85 12.08
N PRO A 101 3.56 0.30 11.50
CA PRO A 101 3.10 1.60 11.98
C PRO A 101 1.61 1.85 11.72
N VAL A 102 0.97 1.09 10.86
CA VAL A 102 -0.45 1.25 10.51
C VAL A 102 -1.35 0.36 11.37
N CYS A 103 -1.13 -0.95 11.37
CA CYS A 103 -2.02 -1.92 12.04
C CYS A 103 -1.44 -2.54 13.32
N LYS A 104 -0.19 -2.19 13.67
CA LYS A 104 0.47 -2.59 14.92
C LYS A 104 0.76 -4.09 15.07
N VAL A 105 0.76 -4.85 13.98
CA VAL A 105 1.16 -6.25 14.02
C VAL A 105 2.69 -6.39 14.08
N PRO A 106 3.22 -7.51 14.63
CA PRO A 106 4.66 -7.72 14.69
C PRO A 106 5.30 -7.93 13.33
N SER A 107 6.63 -7.76 13.27
CA SER A 107 7.42 -7.77 12.04
C SER A 107 7.30 -9.05 11.20
N PHE A 108 7.02 -10.20 11.82
CA PHE A 108 6.87 -11.45 11.06
C PHE A 108 5.66 -11.45 10.11
N LYS A 109 4.74 -10.50 10.26
CA LYS A 109 3.63 -10.27 9.33
C LYS A 109 4.01 -9.37 8.16
N ILE A 110 5.19 -8.76 8.21
CA ILE A 110 5.71 -7.91 7.14
C ILE A 110 6.64 -8.77 6.28
N LEU A 111 6.20 -9.06 5.07
CA LEU A 111 6.88 -10.01 4.17
C LEU A 111 7.69 -9.29 3.10
N GLU A 112 8.87 -9.84 2.76
CA GLU A 112 9.67 -9.34 1.68
C GLU A 112 9.00 -9.54 0.33
N VAL A 113 8.95 -8.49 -0.49
CA VAL A 113 8.48 -8.56 -1.87
C VAL A 113 9.64 -9.02 -2.74
N LYS A 114 9.53 -10.23 -3.29
CA LYS A 114 10.51 -10.78 -4.23
C LYS A 114 10.01 -10.60 -5.65
N GLU A 115 10.95 -10.47 -6.59
CA GLU A 115 10.60 -10.46 -8.02
C GLU A 115 9.74 -11.67 -8.36
N VAL A 116 8.66 -11.40 -9.09
CA VAL A 116 7.82 -12.46 -9.64
C VAL A 116 8.46 -12.89 -10.95
N ALA A 117 9.08 -14.05 -10.92
CA ALA A 117 9.66 -14.64 -12.12
C ALA A 117 8.54 -15.07 -13.09
#